data_9cce5b943495c4e5da6649b8209ef1f9
#
_entry.id   9cce5b943495c4e5da6649b8209ef1f9
#
_cell.length_a   1.000
_cell.length_b   1.000
_cell.length_c   1.000
_cell.angle_alpha   90.00
_cell.angle_beta   90.00
_cell.angle_gamma   90.00
#
_symmetry.space_group_name_H-M   'P 1'
#
loop_
_entity.id
_entity.type
_entity.pdbx_description
1 polymer ?
#
loop_
_entity_poly.entity_id
_entity_poly.type
_entity_poly.pdbx_seq_one_letter_code
_entity_poly.pdbx_strand_id
1 'polypeptide(L)'
;MSAQFTTGKWSNGLAEWIDGDTAYLSIAFTWKLDEAYSRACWYRAMGYKVRAGGPGIFTRKHYLAEVAEIGGSIPDALARHNPMATKASEGCPVNCFFCIVPAMEGRAFTLLPEFEPRPVLTDNNLSALPADYQQHIVDRYLAAGVPLLDANSGFEPKTFDSEVFERWKPINRGPWRFGADESGEMDDVYRVIGMLKQRGVGGRRIQVYTMIGHEPFEVCMSRIRRVIEWGGEPYVQPIMKLNALHKEPWVRHDWTAHKLKQVQRWANRHLWRSVPFEEYDASIKSERAAA
;
A
#
# COMPACT_ATOMS: atom_id res chain seq x y z
N MET A 1 -14.98 8.44 -27.87
CA MET A 1 -13.77 7.70 -27.44
C MET A 1 -13.87 7.53 -25.93
N SER A 2 -14.02 6.30 -25.41
CA SER A 2 -14.04 6.04 -23.96
C SER A 2 -12.68 6.40 -23.40
N ALA A 3 -12.64 7.30 -22.41
CA ALA A 3 -11.40 7.61 -21.70
C ALA A 3 -10.82 6.29 -21.14
N GLN A 4 -9.59 5.97 -21.49
CA GLN A 4 -8.92 4.77 -21.00
C GLN A 4 -8.36 5.10 -19.61
N PHE A 5 -9.08 4.66 -18.56
CA PHE A 5 -8.64 4.82 -17.19
C PHE A 5 -7.41 3.93 -16.89
N THR A 6 -6.46 4.47 -16.16
CA THR A 6 -5.25 3.76 -15.71
C THR A 6 -5.00 4.01 -14.22
N THR A 7 -4.18 3.18 -13.61
CA THR A 7 -3.74 3.40 -12.21
C THR A 7 -2.63 4.46 -12.10
N GLY A 8 -2.18 5.01 -13.22
CA GLY A 8 -1.06 5.96 -13.24
C GLY A 8 0.26 5.31 -12.81
N LYS A 9 1.25 6.16 -12.60
CA LYS A 9 2.57 5.76 -12.12
C LYS A 9 2.88 6.51 -10.82
N TRP A 10 3.26 5.78 -9.81
CA TRP A 10 3.73 6.37 -8.56
C TRP A 10 5.12 6.96 -8.73
N SER A 11 5.39 8.07 -8.02
CA SER A 11 6.75 8.56 -7.83
C SER A 11 7.63 7.48 -7.16
N ASN A 12 8.93 7.68 -7.20
CA ASN A 12 9.87 6.77 -6.52
C ASN A 12 9.93 6.98 -4.99
N GLY A 13 8.95 7.68 -4.41
CA GLY A 13 8.86 7.98 -2.97
C GLY A 13 9.32 9.37 -2.57
N LEU A 14 9.75 10.19 -3.51
CA LEU A 14 9.98 11.63 -3.37
C LEU A 14 9.24 12.33 -4.50
N ALA A 15 8.41 13.32 -4.18
CA ALA A 15 7.82 14.26 -5.12
C ALA A 15 8.27 15.66 -4.76
N GLU A 16 8.62 16.46 -5.79
CA GLU A 16 9.10 17.84 -5.61
C GLU A 16 8.47 18.76 -6.66
N TRP A 17 8.18 19.99 -6.27
CA TRP A 17 7.66 21.03 -7.16
C TRP A 17 7.89 22.41 -6.56
N ILE A 18 7.74 23.44 -7.38
CA ILE A 18 7.82 24.83 -6.98
C ILE A 18 6.43 25.46 -7.15
N ASP A 19 6.04 26.28 -6.18
CA ASP A 19 4.89 27.15 -6.25
C ASP A 19 5.28 28.52 -5.68
N GLY A 20 5.25 29.55 -6.52
CA GLY A 20 5.75 30.88 -6.18
C GLY A 20 7.22 30.87 -5.76
N ASP A 21 7.51 31.33 -4.55
CA ASP A 21 8.84 31.39 -3.94
C ASP A 21 9.21 30.16 -3.10
N THR A 22 8.35 29.15 -3.10
CA THR A 22 8.47 27.98 -2.22
C THR A 22 8.65 26.69 -3.00
N ALA A 23 9.68 25.93 -2.66
CA ALA A 23 9.89 24.57 -3.11
C ALA A 23 9.32 23.57 -2.09
N TYR A 24 8.50 22.65 -2.56
CA TYR A 24 7.85 21.61 -1.76
C TYR A 24 8.51 20.26 -1.99
N LEU A 25 8.73 19.52 -0.90
CA LEU A 25 9.23 18.15 -0.91
C LEU A 25 8.24 17.25 -0.17
N SER A 26 7.61 16.31 -0.87
CA SER A 26 6.77 15.29 -0.26
C SER A 26 7.50 13.95 -0.24
N ILE A 27 7.77 13.43 0.96
CA ILE A 27 8.60 12.25 1.19
C ILE A 27 7.71 11.10 1.68
N ALA A 28 7.53 10.07 0.85
CA ALA A 28 6.73 8.89 1.20
C ALA A 28 7.51 7.88 2.06
N PHE A 29 8.84 7.79 1.91
CA PHE A 29 9.66 6.78 2.57
C PHE A 29 10.88 7.38 3.24
N THR A 30 11.24 6.88 4.43
CA THR A 30 12.40 7.34 5.21
C THR A 30 13.73 7.18 4.49
N TRP A 31 13.88 6.17 3.63
CA TRP A 31 15.11 5.98 2.83
C TRP A 31 15.25 6.96 1.64
N LYS A 32 14.32 7.90 1.52
CA LYS A 32 14.42 9.04 0.60
C LYS A 32 14.89 10.34 1.28
N LEU A 33 15.18 10.29 2.57
CA LEU A 33 15.56 11.47 3.34
C LEU A 33 16.89 12.06 2.89
N ASP A 34 17.89 11.23 2.55
CA ASP A 34 19.20 11.72 2.04
C ASP A 34 19.04 12.47 0.70
N GLU A 35 18.23 11.88 -0.21
CA GLU A 35 17.91 12.52 -1.49
C GLU A 35 17.14 13.84 -1.25
N ALA A 36 16.13 13.81 -0.37
CA ALA A 36 15.35 14.99 -0.02
C ALA A 36 16.22 16.10 0.64
N TYR A 37 17.17 15.74 1.50
CA TYR A 37 18.11 16.69 2.10
C TYR A 37 18.95 17.39 1.01
N SER A 38 19.53 16.62 0.10
CA SER A 38 20.32 17.16 -1.02
C SER A 38 19.49 18.10 -1.90
N ARG A 39 18.23 17.73 -2.18
CA ARG A 39 17.30 18.57 -2.95
C ARG A 39 16.93 19.84 -2.19
N ALA A 40 16.69 19.76 -0.87
CA ALA A 40 16.40 20.92 -0.04
C ALA A 40 17.57 21.93 -0.05
N CYS A 41 18.81 21.46 0.11
CA CYS A 41 20.00 22.30 0.02
C CYS A 41 20.09 22.98 -1.35
N TRP A 42 19.84 22.25 -2.43
CA TRP A 42 19.87 22.81 -3.78
C TRP A 42 18.82 23.90 -3.99
N TYR A 43 17.55 23.68 -3.57
CA TYR A 43 16.50 24.70 -3.68
C TYR A 43 16.82 25.96 -2.86
N ARG A 44 17.38 25.78 -1.65
CA ARG A 44 17.82 26.95 -0.83
C ARG A 44 18.92 27.74 -1.51
N ALA A 45 19.90 27.06 -2.13
CA ALA A 45 20.98 27.72 -2.88
C ALA A 45 20.43 28.50 -4.09
N MET A 46 19.30 28.07 -4.65
CA MET A 46 18.57 28.76 -5.72
C MET A 46 17.68 29.91 -5.21
N GLY A 47 17.62 30.15 -3.90
CA GLY A 47 16.86 31.25 -3.30
C GLY A 47 15.40 30.89 -2.91
N TYR A 48 15.00 29.65 -3.03
CA TYR A 48 13.64 29.22 -2.63
C TYR A 48 13.53 28.99 -1.11
N LYS A 49 12.37 29.28 -0.55
CA LYS A 49 11.93 28.71 0.72
C LYS A 49 11.67 27.24 0.50
N VAL A 50 12.01 26.37 1.46
CA VAL A 50 11.80 24.93 1.32
C VAL A 50 10.84 24.42 2.38
N ARG A 51 9.79 23.73 1.99
CA ARG A 51 8.85 23.04 2.88
C ARG A 51 8.87 21.55 2.60
N ALA A 52 8.96 20.74 3.67
CA ALA A 52 9.04 19.29 3.56
C ALA A 52 8.02 18.61 4.47
N GLY A 53 7.39 17.54 3.97
CA GLY A 53 6.42 16.74 4.70
C GLY A 53 6.24 15.35 4.14
N GLY A 54 5.18 14.66 4.60
CA GLY A 54 4.84 13.31 4.18
C GLY A 54 5.24 12.23 5.19
N PRO A 55 4.79 10.98 4.99
CA PRO A 55 4.99 9.88 5.94
C PRO A 55 6.45 9.57 6.22
N GLY A 56 7.32 9.70 5.22
CA GLY A 56 8.74 9.38 5.34
C GLY A 56 9.51 10.28 6.29
N ILE A 57 9.04 11.51 6.55
CA ILE A 57 9.71 12.40 7.51
C ILE A 57 9.11 12.32 8.91
N PHE A 58 7.93 11.73 9.07
CA PHE A 58 7.20 11.73 10.33
C PHE A 58 8.01 11.18 11.51
N THR A 59 8.73 10.07 11.32
CA THR A 59 9.58 9.47 12.38
C THR A 59 10.96 10.12 12.51
N ARG A 60 11.31 11.05 11.62
CA ARG A 60 12.64 11.66 11.51
C ARG A 60 12.57 13.18 11.24
N LYS A 61 11.66 13.89 11.91
CA LYS A 61 11.41 15.33 11.69
C LYS A 61 12.66 16.19 11.71
N HIS A 62 13.61 15.88 12.59
CA HIS A 62 14.86 16.64 12.71
C HIS A 62 15.81 16.47 11.51
N TYR A 63 15.61 15.44 10.67
CA TYR A 63 16.54 15.11 9.59
C TYR A 63 16.69 16.25 8.56
N LEU A 64 15.61 16.97 8.28
CA LEU A 64 15.58 18.08 7.33
C LEU A 64 15.42 19.45 8.00
N ALA A 65 15.38 19.54 9.33
CA ALA A 65 15.02 20.76 10.04
C ALA A 65 15.97 21.95 9.79
N GLU A 66 17.23 21.69 9.44
CA GLU A 66 18.21 22.74 9.12
C GLU A 66 18.02 23.30 7.70
N VAL A 67 17.39 22.56 6.81
CA VAL A 67 17.31 22.87 5.37
C VAL A 67 15.89 23.08 4.85
N ALA A 68 14.87 22.76 5.65
CA ALA A 68 13.47 22.92 5.29
C ALA A 68 12.58 23.21 6.50
N GLU A 69 11.49 23.91 6.28
CA GLU A 69 10.38 24.00 7.23
C GLU A 69 9.63 22.66 7.23
N ILE A 70 9.51 22.04 8.41
CA ILE A 70 8.92 20.73 8.58
C ILE A 70 7.53 20.83 9.18
N GLY A 71 6.56 20.16 8.56
CA GLY A 71 5.18 20.05 9.05
C GLY A 71 4.18 20.88 8.26
N GLY A 72 2.95 20.87 8.76
CA GLY A 72 1.82 21.42 8.02
C GLY A 72 1.41 20.56 6.83
N SER A 73 0.30 20.94 6.17
CA SER A 73 -0.15 20.31 4.95
C SER A 73 0.78 20.66 3.79
N ILE A 74 1.21 19.66 3.05
CA ILE A 74 1.89 19.86 1.76
C ILE A 74 0.80 19.79 0.68
N PRO A 75 0.50 20.93 0.00
CA PRO A 75 -0.60 20.98 -0.95
C PRO A 75 -0.38 19.99 -2.10
N ASP A 76 -1.45 19.36 -2.56
CA ASP A 76 -1.45 18.42 -3.70
C ASP A 76 -0.49 17.23 -3.61
N ALA A 77 0.08 16.95 -2.44
CA ALA A 77 1.12 15.94 -2.24
C ALA A 77 0.76 14.59 -2.88
N LEU A 78 -0.46 14.07 -2.65
CA LEU A 78 -0.90 12.81 -3.21
C LEU A 78 -0.92 12.83 -4.74
N ALA A 79 -1.48 13.88 -5.34
CA ALA A 79 -1.53 14.03 -6.80
C ALA A 79 -0.13 14.17 -7.42
N ARG A 80 0.84 14.76 -6.70
CA ARG A 80 2.24 14.84 -7.12
C ARG A 80 2.94 13.48 -7.08
N HIS A 81 2.54 12.62 -6.17
CA HIS A 81 3.03 11.22 -6.14
C HIS A 81 2.35 10.35 -7.20
N ASN A 82 1.05 10.50 -7.40
CA ASN A 82 0.29 9.82 -8.46
C ASN A 82 -0.95 10.64 -8.82
N PRO A 83 -1.03 11.25 -10.01
CA PRO A 83 -2.17 12.05 -10.43
C PRO A 83 -3.48 11.26 -10.58
N MET A 84 -3.40 9.92 -10.63
CA MET A 84 -4.58 9.04 -10.66
C MET A 84 -5.04 8.60 -9.27
N ALA A 85 -4.40 9.08 -8.20
CA ALA A 85 -4.74 8.73 -6.82
C ALA A 85 -5.61 9.79 -6.15
N THR A 86 -6.49 9.33 -5.29
CA THR A 86 -7.33 10.14 -4.40
C THR A 86 -7.44 9.51 -3.02
N LYS A 87 -7.98 10.26 -2.07
CA LYS A 87 -8.23 9.84 -0.70
C LYS A 87 -9.59 10.38 -0.25
N ALA A 88 -10.44 9.53 0.29
CA ALA A 88 -11.76 9.89 0.79
C ALA A 88 -11.82 9.92 2.32
N SER A 89 -10.84 9.34 3.02
CA SER A 89 -10.74 9.36 4.49
C SER A 89 -9.30 9.31 4.97
N GLU A 90 -9.07 9.73 6.20
CA GLU A 90 -7.81 9.60 6.94
C GLU A 90 -8.04 8.85 8.26
N GLY A 91 -6.96 8.34 8.86
CA GLY A 91 -7.00 7.56 10.08
C GLY A 91 -7.33 6.09 9.87
N CYS A 92 -7.18 5.28 10.94
CA CYS A 92 -7.55 3.87 10.94
C CYS A 92 -7.75 3.37 12.37
N PRO A 93 -8.88 2.70 12.71
CA PRO A 93 -9.13 2.20 14.06
C PRO A 93 -8.30 0.96 14.40
N VAL A 94 -7.76 0.26 13.39
CA VAL A 94 -6.90 -0.90 13.59
C VAL A 94 -5.51 -0.44 14.02
N ASN A 95 -4.93 -1.12 15.00
CA ASN A 95 -3.63 -0.76 15.57
C ASN A 95 -2.57 -1.81 15.22
N CYS A 96 -2.33 -2.02 13.93
CA CYS A 96 -1.30 -2.93 13.47
C CYS A 96 0.07 -2.47 13.97
N PHE A 97 0.86 -3.38 14.56
CA PHE A 97 2.15 -3.06 15.21
C PHE A 97 3.20 -2.46 14.27
N PHE A 98 3.06 -2.69 12.98
CA PHE A 98 3.96 -2.22 11.93
C PHE A 98 3.47 -0.95 11.23
N CYS A 99 2.28 -0.45 11.57
CA CYS A 99 1.64 0.64 10.83
C CYS A 99 1.86 2.00 11.51
N ILE A 100 2.21 3.00 10.69
CA ILE A 100 2.42 4.37 11.17
C ILE A 100 1.13 5.19 11.21
N VAL A 101 0.08 4.76 10.52
CA VAL A 101 -1.16 5.51 10.34
C VAL A 101 -1.78 5.96 11.68
N PRO A 102 -1.94 5.09 12.70
CA PRO A 102 -2.52 5.53 13.98
C PRO A 102 -1.74 6.64 14.67
N ALA A 103 -0.42 6.68 14.50
CA ALA A 103 0.43 7.73 15.07
C ALA A 103 0.43 9.02 14.23
N MET A 104 0.22 8.93 12.94
CA MET A 104 0.30 10.04 11.99
C MET A 104 -1.06 10.69 11.71
N GLU A 105 -2.09 9.90 11.49
CA GLU A 105 -3.43 10.35 11.10
C GLU A 105 -4.49 10.12 12.19
N GLY A 106 -4.16 9.39 13.26
CA GLY A 106 -5.08 9.07 14.34
C GLY A 106 -5.79 7.73 14.19
N ARG A 107 -6.52 7.35 15.26
CA ARG A 107 -7.28 6.08 15.34
C ARG A 107 -8.76 6.22 14.96
N ALA A 108 -9.27 7.43 14.86
CA ALA A 108 -10.60 7.72 14.36
C ALA A 108 -10.53 8.10 12.88
N PHE A 109 -11.56 7.77 12.13
CA PHE A 109 -11.67 8.25 10.75
C PHE A 109 -11.99 9.74 10.72
N THR A 110 -11.24 10.48 9.90
CA THR A 110 -11.61 11.81 9.41
C THR A 110 -12.14 11.63 8.00
N LEU A 111 -13.42 11.94 7.80
CA LEU A 111 -14.09 11.78 6.51
C LEU A 111 -13.82 12.99 5.62
N LEU A 112 -13.54 12.77 4.34
CA LEU A 112 -13.24 13.79 3.33
C LEU A 112 -14.33 13.75 2.23
N PRO A 113 -15.55 14.22 2.49
CA PRO A 113 -16.70 13.99 1.60
C PRO A 113 -16.56 14.63 0.22
N GLU A 114 -15.75 15.69 0.10
CA GLU A 114 -15.56 16.44 -1.16
C GLU A 114 -14.36 15.96 -1.99
N PHE A 115 -13.91 14.71 -1.78
CA PHE A 115 -12.85 14.15 -2.61
C PHE A 115 -13.25 14.01 -4.07
N GLU A 116 -12.30 14.13 -4.99
CA GLU A 116 -12.49 13.86 -6.41
C GLU A 116 -12.29 12.36 -6.70
N PRO A 117 -13.29 11.62 -7.25
CA PRO A 117 -13.11 10.22 -7.62
C PRO A 117 -12.01 10.05 -8.67
N ARG A 118 -11.04 9.17 -8.38
CA ARG A 118 -9.94 8.80 -9.27
C ARG A 118 -9.74 7.29 -9.26
N PRO A 119 -9.09 6.71 -10.29
CA PRO A 119 -8.94 5.26 -10.42
C PRO A 119 -8.23 4.56 -9.27
N VAL A 120 -7.44 5.28 -8.47
CA VAL A 120 -6.72 4.75 -7.31
C VAL A 120 -7.23 5.43 -6.04
N LEU A 121 -7.73 4.64 -5.11
CA LEU A 121 -8.20 5.11 -3.80
C LEU A 121 -7.22 4.65 -2.72
N THR A 122 -6.68 5.61 -1.94
CA THR A 122 -5.56 5.37 -1.02
C THR A 122 -5.94 5.40 0.45
N ASP A 123 -7.22 5.24 0.75
CA ASP A 123 -7.73 5.16 2.11
C ASP A 123 -7.12 3.98 2.87
N ASN A 124 -6.92 4.14 4.18
CA ASN A 124 -6.20 3.15 4.97
C ASN A 124 -6.97 1.85 5.20
N ASN A 125 -8.32 1.92 5.26
CA ASN A 125 -9.15 0.76 5.53
C ASN A 125 -10.60 1.03 5.09
N LEU A 126 -10.96 0.58 3.90
CA LEU A 126 -12.25 0.90 3.28
C LEU A 126 -13.44 0.18 3.93
N SER A 127 -13.27 -1.07 4.35
CA SER A 127 -14.36 -1.87 4.92
C SER A 127 -14.69 -1.52 6.38
N ALA A 128 -13.79 -0.85 7.08
CA ALA A 128 -14.04 -0.39 8.44
C ALA A 128 -14.69 1.01 8.52
N LEU A 129 -14.82 1.71 7.40
CA LEU A 129 -15.56 2.97 7.32
C LEU A 129 -17.04 2.76 7.65
N PRO A 130 -17.76 3.76 8.18
CA PRO A 130 -19.21 3.72 8.34
C PRO A 130 -19.93 3.34 7.04
N ALA A 131 -20.96 2.51 7.11
CA ALA A 131 -21.64 1.96 5.94
C ALA A 131 -22.25 3.03 5.01
N ASP A 132 -22.81 4.08 5.59
CA ASP A 132 -23.34 5.24 4.90
C ASP A 132 -22.23 6.02 4.16
N TYR A 133 -21.06 6.14 4.76
CA TYR A 133 -19.94 6.79 4.12
C TYR A 133 -19.31 5.92 3.01
N GLN A 134 -19.23 4.60 3.19
CA GLN A 134 -18.85 3.70 2.09
C GLN A 134 -19.80 3.87 0.90
N GLN A 135 -21.13 3.97 1.15
CA GLN A 135 -22.12 4.21 0.10
C GLN A 135 -21.91 5.58 -0.57
N HIS A 136 -21.65 6.64 0.22
CA HIS A 136 -21.32 7.96 -0.32
C HIS A 136 -20.11 7.91 -1.28
N ILE A 137 -19.05 7.19 -0.94
CA ILE A 137 -17.90 7.00 -1.83
C ILE A 137 -18.34 6.33 -3.13
N VAL A 138 -19.08 5.24 -3.04
CA VAL A 138 -19.57 4.49 -4.22
C VAL A 138 -20.43 5.37 -5.11
N ASP A 139 -21.37 6.13 -4.54
CA ASP A 139 -22.26 7.01 -5.28
C ASP A 139 -21.48 8.11 -6.03
N ARG A 140 -20.45 8.68 -5.40
CA ARG A 140 -19.57 9.67 -6.06
C ARG A 140 -18.84 9.06 -7.26
N TYR A 141 -18.31 7.84 -7.11
CA TYR A 141 -17.66 7.13 -8.21
C TYR A 141 -18.62 6.82 -9.36
N LEU A 142 -19.84 6.38 -9.05
CA LEU A 142 -20.87 6.11 -10.05
C LEU A 142 -21.28 7.39 -10.77
N ALA A 143 -21.52 8.48 -10.04
CA ALA A 143 -21.89 9.78 -10.60
C ALA A 143 -20.78 10.35 -11.52
N ALA A 144 -19.52 10.15 -11.16
CA ALA A 144 -18.38 10.60 -11.97
C ALA A 144 -18.07 9.66 -13.15
N GLY A 145 -18.65 8.46 -13.21
CA GLY A 145 -18.33 7.44 -14.23
C GLY A 145 -16.89 6.94 -14.18
N VAL A 146 -16.22 7.06 -13.02
CA VAL A 146 -14.82 6.63 -12.82
C VAL A 146 -14.81 5.24 -12.22
N PRO A 147 -14.10 4.26 -12.81
CA PRO A 147 -13.92 2.94 -12.20
C PRO A 147 -12.85 2.99 -11.09
N LEU A 148 -13.08 2.26 -10.00
CA LEU A 148 -12.04 1.97 -9.02
C LEU A 148 -11.16 0.82 -9.54
N LEU A 149 -9.95 1.15 -9.99
CA LEU A 149 -8.98 0.19 -10.52
C LEU A 149 -8.04 -0.34 -9.45
N ASP A 150 -7.82 0.43 -8.39
CA ASP A 150 -6.92 0.12 -7.32
C ASP A 150 -7.44 0.68 -5.98
N ALA A 151 -7.94 -0.20 -5.12
CA ALA A 151 -8.11 0.08 -3.69
C ALA A 151 -6.75 -0.20 -3.01
N ASN A 152 -5.86 0.79 -3.02
CA ASN A 152 -4.42 0.60 -2.78
C ASN A 152 -4.09 -0.03 -1.42
N SER A 153 -4.71 0.45 -0.33
CA SER A 153 -4.53 -0.15 1.01
C SER A 153 -5.48 -1.32 1.28
N GLY A 154 -6.53 -1.44 0.47
CA GLY A 154 -7.45 -2.57 0.49
C GLY A 154 -8.53 -2.52 1.56
N PHE A 155 -9.01 -3.70 1.87
CA PHE A 155 -10.10 -3.98 2.79
C PHE A 155 -9.60 -4.82 3.96
N GLU A 156 -10.14 -4.59 5.13
CA GLU A 156 -9.86 -5.37 6.33
C GLU A 156 -10.69 -6.67 6.31
N PRO A 157 -10.07 -7.85 6.35
CA PRO A 157 -10.82 -9.12 6.31
C PRO A 157 -11.88 -9.23 7.40
N LYS A 158 -11.57 -8.75 8.61
CA LYS A 158 -12.46 -8.82 9.77
C LYS A 158 -13.78 -8.07 9.57
N THR A 159 -13.75 -6.93 8.86
CA THR A 159 -14.92 -6.08 8.61
C THR A 159 -15.52 -6.26 7.21
N PHE A 160 -14.92 -7.12 6.38
CA PHE A 160 -15.39 -7.38 5.03
C PHE A 160 -16.39 -8.53 4.98
N ASP A 161 -17.61 -8.24 4.64
CA ASP A 161 -18.72 -9.18 4.52
C ASP A 161 -19.43 -9.08 3.16
N SER A 162 -20.57 -9.73 3.05
CA SER A 162 -21.38 -9.73 1.82
C SER A 162 -21.98 -8.37 1.49
N GLU A 163 -22.34 -7.59 2.49
CA GLU A 163 -22.92 -6.26 2.27
C GLU A 163 -21.85 -5.29 1.77
N VAL A 164 -20.65 -5.33 2.36
CA VAL A 164 -19.50 -4.56 1.88
C VAL A 164 -19.15 -4.95 0.45
N PHE A 165 -19.11 -6.27 0.14
CA PHE A 165 -18.85 -6.71 -1.23
C PHE A 165 -19.87 -6.17 -2.24
N GLU A 166 -21.18 -6.33 -1.98
CA GLU A 166 -22.22 -5.87 -2.90
C GLU A 166 -22.22 -4.34 -3.04
N ARG A 167 -21.88 -3.60 -1.99
CA ARG A 167 -21.72 -2.14 -2.03
C ARG A 167 -20.60 -1.71 -2.96
N TRP A 168 -19.41 -2.30 -2.85
CA TRP A 168 -18.24 -1.89 -3.64
C TRP A 168 -18.15 -2.50 -5.03
N LYS A 169 -18.80 -3.63 -5.27
CA LYS A 169 -18.81 -4.36 -6.55
C LYS A 169 -19.20 -3.52 -7.78
N PRO A 170 -20.16 -2.58 -7.71
CA PRO A 170 -20.53 -1.75 -8.86
C PRO A 170 -19.39 -0.93 -9.42
N ILE A 171 -18.44 -0.48 -8.59
CA ILE A 171 -17.34 0.39 -9.00
C ILE A 171 -16.00 -0.35 -9.09
N ASN A 172 -15.76 -1.40 -8.28
CA ASN A 172 -14.47 -2.08 -8.21
C ASN A 172 -14.20 -2.93 -9.47
N ARG A 173 -13.26 -2.49 -10.28
CA ARG A 173 -12.74 -3.21 -11.48
C ARG A 173 -11.37 -3.81 -11.23
N GLY A 174 -10.67 -3.38 -10.18
CA GLY A 174 -9.37 -3.89 -9.75
C GLY A 174 -9.45 -5.14 -8.87
N PRO A 175 -8.33 -5.58 -8.33
CA PRO A 175 -8.29 -6.67 -7.36
C PRO A 175 -8.96 -6.29 -6.04
N TRP A 176 -9.50 -7.28 -5.35
CA TRP A 176 -9.91 -7.22 -3.96
C TRP A 176 -8.68 -7.50 -3.10
N ARG A 177 -8.23 -6.52 -2.32
CA ARG A 177 -6.99 -6.61 -1.55
C ARG A 177 -7.29 -6.71 -0.06
N PHE A 178 -6.60 -7.65 0.59
CA PHE A 178 -6.74 -7.94 2.03
C PHE A 178 -5.38 -8.09 2.67
N GLY A 179 -5.29 -7.87 3.99
CA GLY A 179 -4.11 -8.19 4.79
C GLY A 179 -4.21 -9.61 5.39
N ALA A 180 -3.08 -10.29 5.48
CA ALA A 180 -2.87 -11.52 6.25
C ALA A 180 -1.49 -11.43 6.90
N ASP A 181 -1.31 -10.42 7.74
CA ASP A 181 -0.02 -10.05 8.28
C ASP A 181 0.35 -10.85 9.53
N GLU A 182 -0.65 -11.34 10.26
CA GLU A 182 -0.50 -12.18 11.45
C GLU A 182 -1.31 -13.47 11.35
N SER A 183 -0.85 -14.51 12.05
CA SER A 183 -1.52 -15.82 12.04
C SER A 183 -2.95 -15.78 12.59
N GLY A 184 -3.27 -14.84 13.48
CA GLY A 184 -4.60 -14.64 14.03
C GLY A 184 -5.64 -14.10 13.04
N GLU A 185 -5.22 -13.61 11.89
CA GLU A 185 -6.11 -13.06 10.85
C GLU A 185 -6.60 -14.12 9.84
N MET A 186 -6.01 -15.33 9.88
CA MET A 186 -6.19 -16.32 8.82
C MET A 186 -7.62 -16.87 8.71
N ASP A 187 -8.39 -16.92 9.79
CA ASP A 187 -9.78 -17.38 9.74
C ASP A 187 -10.68 -16.38 8.99
N ASP A 188 -10.47 -15.09 9.21
CA ASP A 188 -11.17 -14.03 8.49
C ASP A 188 -10.78 -14.01 7.00
N VAL A 189 -9.50 -14.20 6.69
CA VAL A 189 -9.01 -14.31 5.31
C VAL A 189 -9.62 -15.50 4.59
N TYR A 190 -9.69 -16.68 5.24
CA TYR A 190 -10.35 -17.87 4.72
C TYR A 190 -11.82 -17.60 4.37
N ARG A 191 -12.55 -17.04 5.33
CA ARG A 191 -13.96 -16.66 5.17
C ARG A 191 -14.16 -15.73 3.96
N VAL A 192 -13.34 -14.70 3.84
CA VAL A 192 -13.44 -13.72 2.76
C VAL A 192 -13.12 -14.32 1.40
N ILE A 193 -12.03 -15.09 1.28
CA ILE A 193 -11.69 -15.79 0.02
C ILE A 193 -12.84 -16.73 -0.39
N GLY A 194 -13.35 -17.53 0.53
CA GLY A 194 -14.47 -18.44 0.29
C GLY A 194 -15.72 -17.70 -0.20
N MET A 195 -16.08 -16.61 0.47
CA MET A 195 -17.22 -15.77 0.09
C MET A 195 -17.06 -15.17 -1.31
N LEU A 196 -15.89 -14.63 -1.65
CA LEU A 196 -15.63 -14.04 -2.96
C LEU A 196 -15.67 -15.08 -4.08
N LYS A 197 -15.11 -16.27 -3.86
CA LYS A 197 -15.18 -17.39 -4.80
C LYS A 197 -16.62 -17.85 -5.07
N GLN A 198 -17.43 -17.98 -4.02
CA GLN A 198 -18.87 -18.32 -4.15
C GLN A 198 -19.63 -17.27 -4.98
N ARG A 199 -19.18 -16.02 -5.02
CA ARG A 199 -19.74 -14.93 -5.84
C ARG A 199 -19.09 -14.80 -7.23
N GLY A 200 -18.29 -15.78 -7.66
CA GLY A 200 -17.68 -15.84 -8.97
C GLY A 200 -16.47 -14.93 -9.17
N VAL A 201 -15.87 -14.41 -8.07
CA VAL A 201 -14.61 -13.65 -8.18
C VAL A 201 -13.46 -14.62 -8.45
N GLY A 202 -12.80 -14.46 -9.58
CA GLY A 202 -11.65 -15.28 -9.95
C GLY A 202 -10.45 -15.01 -9.03
N GLY A 203 -9.67 -16.06 -8.70
CA GLY A 203 -8.56 -16.00 -7.76
C GLY A 203 -7.53 -14.90 -8.07
N ARG A 204 -7.24 -14.62 -9.34
CA ARG A 204 -6.35 -13.52 -9.75
C ARG A 204 -6.80 -12.12 -9.31
N ARG A 205 -8.05 -11.98 -8.94
CA ARG A 205 -8.63 -10.75 -8.41
C ARG A 205 -8.73 -10.73 -6.89
N ILE A 206 -8.28 -11.78 -6.19
CA ILE A 206 -8.25 -11.87 -4.72
C ILE A 206 -6.79 -11.81 -4.31
N GLN A 207 -6.29 -10.62 -4.00
CA GLN A 207 -4.91 -10.40 -3.58
C GLN A 207 -4.83 -10.32 -2.06
N VAL A 208 -3.89 -11.06 -1.48
CA VAL A 208 -3.68 -11.06 -0.03
C VAL A 208 -2.25 -10.62 0.26
N TYR A 209 -2.12 -9.44 0.84
CA TYR A 209 -0.84 -8.96 1.37
C TYR A 209 -0.43 -9.82 2.55
N THR A 210 0.79 -10.32 2.51
CA THR A 210 1.35 -11.16 3.57
C THR A 210 2.70 -10.62 3.97
N MET A 211 2.77 -10.05 5.17
CA MET A 211 4.04 -9.59 5.70
C MET A 211 4.88 -10.77 6.17
N ILE A 212 6.20 -10.73 5.89
CA ILE A 212 7.16 -11.76 6.30
C ILE A 212 8.34 -11.16 7.07
N GLY A 213 9.00 -11.98 7.88
CA GLY A 213 10.19 -11.58 8.63
C GLY A 213 9.93 -11.16 10.07
N HIS A 214 8.67 -10.99 10.50
CA HIS A 214 8.30 -10.65 11.87
C HIS A 214 7.95 -11.87 12.73
N GLU A 215 7.58 -12.97 12.11
CA GLU A 215 7.37 -14.30 12.71
C GLU A 215 8.38 -15.31 12.14
N PRO A 216 8.55 -16.50 12.76
CA PRO A 216 9.42 -17.56 12.22
C PRO A 216 9.06 -17.93 10.78
N PHE A 217 10.07 -18.41 10.04
CA PHE A 217 9.95 -18.71 8.62
C PHE A 217 8.76 -19.62 8.28
N GLU A 218 8.61 -20.76 8.96
CA GLU A 218 7.53 -21.71 8.67
C GLU A 218 6.15 -21.15 8.98
N VAL A 219 6.04 -20.25 9.96
CA VAL A 219 4.77 -19.57 10.28
C VAL A 219 4.37 -18.66 9.11
N CYS A 220 5.28 -17.82 8.62
CA CYS A 220 5.04 -16.97 7.46
C CYS A 220 4.74 -17.80 6.19
N MET A 221 5.49 -18.87 5.94
CA MET A 221 5.28 -19.75 4.79
C MET A 221 3.94 -20.48 4.86
N SER A 222 3.52 -20.91 6.06
CA SER A 222 2.20 -21.51 6.27
C SER A 222 1.07 -20.56 5.86
N ARG A 223 1.15 -19.26 6.23
CA ARG A 223 0.16 -18.24 5.80
C ARG A 223 0.12 -18.11 4.28
N ILE A 224 1.28 -18.01 3.63
CA ILE A 224 1.38 -17.90 2.17
C ILE A 224 0.77 -19.13 1.49
N ARG A 225 1.13 -20.34 1.93
CA ARG A 225 0.62 -21.61 1.37
C ARG A 225 -0.90 -21.73 1.52
N ARG A 226 -1.46 -21.35 2.68
CA ARG A 226 -2.91 -21.34 2.90
C ARG A 226 -3.63 -20.37 1.97
N VAL A 227 -3.11 -19.17 1.76
CA VAL A 227 -3.71 -18.21 0.81
C VAL A 227 -3.76 -18.82 -0.60
N ILE A 228 -2.68 -19.48 -1.04
CA ILE A 228 -2.61 -20.17 -2.33
C ILE A 228 -3.64 -21.32 -2.40
N GLU A 229 -3.68 -22.17 -1.38
CA GLU A 229 -4.59 -23.32 -1.27
C GLU A 229 -6.05 -22.88 -1.33
N TRP A 230 -6.40 -21.79 -0.67
CA TRP A 230 -7.76 -21.24 -0.69
C TRP A 230 -8.11 -20.55 -2.01
N GLY A 231 -7.13 -20.35 -2.88
CA GLY A 231 -7.28 -19.80 -4.24
C GLY A 231 -7.19 -18.28 -4.30
N GLY A 232 -6.55 -17.64 -3.32
CA GLY A 232 -6.10 -16.26 -3.38
C GLY A 232 -4.69 -16.14 -3.99
N GLU A 233 -4.26 -14.91 -4.27
CA GLU A 233 -2.92 -14.58 -4.72
C GLU A 233 -2.14 -13.87 -3.61
N PRO A 234 -1.12 -14.49 -3.02
CA PRO A 234 -0.31 -13.83 -2.03
C PRO A 234 0.56 -12.72 -2.67
N TYR A 235 0.61 -11.57 -2.00
CA TYR A 235 1.55 -10.51 -2.30
C TYR A 235 2.43 -10.26 -1.07
N VAL A 236 3.67 -10.71 -1.16
CA VAL A 236 4.56 -10.81 0.00
C VAL A 236 5.41 -9.56 0.17
N GLN A 237 5.42 -9.03 1.38
CA GLN A 237 6.22 -7.86 1.74
C GLN A 237 7.09 -8.16 2.98
N PRO A 238 8.42 -8.09 2.86
CA PRO A 238 9.30 -8.14 4.03
C PRO A 238 9.05 -6.96 4.96
N ILE A 239 8.98 -7.25 6.27
CA ILE A 239 8.87 -6.19 7.27
C ILE A 239 10.09 -5.25 7.22
N MET A 240 9.84 -3.96 7.38
CA MET A 240 10.86 -2.92 7.45
C MET A 240 10.67 -2.10 8.71
N LYS A 241 11.77 -1.58 9.26
CA LYS A 241 11.66 -0.61 10.37
C LYS A 241 11.06 0.69 9.84
N LEU A 242 10.07 1.24 10.54
CA LEU A 242 9.40 2.50 10.15
C LEU A 242 10.35 3.69 10.02
N ASN A 243 11.49 3.65 10.69
CA ASN A 243 12.50 4.71 10.67
C ASN A 243 13.79 4.32 9.94
N ALA A 244 13.77 3.30 9.08
CA ALA A 244 14.94 2.84 8.32
C ALA A 244 15.39 3.89 7.30
N LEU A 245 16.67 4.25 7.29
CA LEU A 245 17.27 5.16 6.29
C LEU A 245 17.67 4.43 5.00
N HIS A 246 17.71 3.12 5.03
CA HIS A 246 18.01 2.29 3.87
C HIS A 246 16.86 1.31 3.61
N LYS A 247 16.61 1.01 2.34
CA LYS A 247 15.56 0.06 1.92
C LYS A 247 16.04 -1.38 2.16
N GLU A 248 16.14 -1.75 3.44
CA GLU A 248 16.59 -3.07 3.86
C GLU A 248 15.52 -3.73 4.75
N PRO A 249 15.22 -5.02 4.54
CA PRO A 249 14.30 -5.74 5.38
C PRO A 249 14.82 -5.88 6.80
N TRP A 250 13.92 -5.84 7.77
CA TRP A 250 14.28 -6.09 9.17
C TRP A 250 14.38 -7.59 9.40
N VAL A 251 15.63 -8.10 9.41
CA VAL A 251 15.91 -9.52 9.63
C VAL A 251 15.70 -9.88 11.11
N ARG A 252 14.83 -10.85 11.36
CA ARG A 252 14.49 -11.38 12.70
C ARG A 252 14.31 -12.90 12.61
N HIS A 253 14.23 -13.56 13.78
CA HIS A 253 14.05 -15.01 13.88
C HIS A 253 15.08 -15.79 13.05
N ASP A 254 14.66 -16.80 12.33
CA ASP A 254 15.42 -17.68 11.46
C ASP A 254 15.50 -17.19 9.99
N TRP A 255 15.20 -15.91 9.76
CA TRP A 255 15.30 -15.28 8.47
C TRP A 255 16.72 -14.80 8.16
N THR A 256 17.03 -14.75 6.88
CA THR A 256 18.17 -14.00 6.34
C THR A 256 17.65 -13.00 5.29
N ALA A 257 18.42 -11.95 5.00
CA ALA A 257 18.06 -11.00 3.95
C ALA A 257 17.90 -11.69 2.58
N HIS A 258 18.69 -12.72 2.31
CA HIS A 258 18.58 -13.54 1.11
C HIS A 258 17.26 -14.32 1.07
N LYS A 259 16.91 -15.04 2.14
CA LYS A 259 15.69 -15.83 2.25
C LYS A 259 14.44 -14.96 2.11
N LEU A 260 14.42 -13.77 2.72
CA LEU A 260 13.33 -12.78 2.55
C LEU A 260 13.14 -12.39 1.08
N LYS A 261 14.23 -12.09 0.36
CA LYS A 261 14.19 -11.75 -1.07
C LYS A 261 13.73 -12.94 -1.94
N GLN A 262 14.17 -14.16 -1.60
CA GLN A 262 13.75 -15.37 -2.32
C GLN A 262 12.25 -15.60 -2.20
N VAL A 263 11.70 -15.59 -0.97
CA VAL A 263 10.25 -15.76 -0.75
C VAL A 263 9.46 -14.66 -1.43
N GLN A 264 9.86 -13.40 -1.29
CA GLN A 264 9.21 -12.28 -1.96
C GLN A 264 9.19 -12.46 -3.48
N ARG A 265 10.32 -12.84 -4.07
CA ARG A 265 10.41 -13.05 -5.52
C ARG A 265 9.56 -14.22 -5.99
N TRP A 266 9.62 -15.35 -5.27
CA TRP A 266 8.85 -16.55 -5.58
C TRP A 266 7.34 -16.27 -5.55
N ALA A 267 6.85 -15.62 -4.49
CA ALA A 267 5.44 -15.28 -4.34
C ALA A 267 4.98 -14.22 -5.36
N ASN A 268 5.64 -13.06 -5.40
CA ASN A 268 5.17 -11.90 -6.18
C ASN A 268 5.36 -12.02 -7.69
N ARG A 269 6.18 -12.99 -8.14
CA ARG A 269 6.29 -13.38 -9.56
C ARG A 269 5.44 -14.59 -9.90
N HIS A 270 4.59 -15.03 -8.98
CA HIS A 270 3.70 -16.19 -9.13
C HIS A 270 4.43 -17.49 -9.50
N LEU A 271 5.72 -17.63 -9.11
CA LEU A 271 6.50 -18.82 -9.42
C LEU A 271 5.97 -20.06 -8.71
N TRP A 272 5.23 -19.87 -7.60
CA TRP A 272 4.52 -20.92 -6.89
C TRP A 272 3.53 -21.72 -7.75
N ARG A 273 3.13 -21.20 -8.91
CA ARG A 273 2.30 -21.92 -9.88
C ARG A 273 3.05 -23.02 -10.63
N SER A 274 4.37 -22.95 -10.63
CA SER A 274 5.23 -23.83 -11.43
C SER A 274 6.24 -24.62 -10.60
N VAL A 275 6.65 -24.07 -9.43
CA VAL A 275 7.69 -24.68 -8.60
C VAL A 275 7.38 -24.44 -7.11
N PRO A 276 7.39 -25.49 -6.25
CA PRO A 276 7.35 -25.33 -4.81
C PRO A 276 8.52 -24.49 -4.31
N PHE A 277 8.36 -23.82 -3.16
CA PHE A 277 9.41 -22.97 -2.64
C PHE A 277 10.71 -23.77 -2.30
N GLU A 278 10.55 -25.00 -1.84
CA GLU A 278 11.63 -25.90 -1.47
C GLU A 278 12.54 -26.27 -2.66
N GLU A 279 11.99 -26.23 -3.86
CA GLU A 279 12.70 -26.52 -5.13
C GLU A 279 13.09 -25.23 -5.85
N TYR A 280 12.71 -24.05 -5.30
CA TYR A 280 12.99 -22.77 -5.93
C TYR A 280 14.42 -22.34 -5.68
N ASP A 281 15.21 -22.28 -6.75
CA ASP A 281 16.56 -21.70 -6.75
C ASP A 281 16.56 -20.37 -7.52
N ALA A 282 16.84 -19.28 -6.79
CA ALA A 282 16.89 -17.94 -7.38
C ALA A 282 18.12 -17.73 -8.29
N SER A 283 19.15 -18.61 -8.22
CA SER A 283 20.32 -18.56 -9.10
C SER A 283 20.04 -19.10 -10.49
N ILE A 284 19.04 -19.97 -10.63
CA ILE A 284 18.61 -20.47 -11.93
C ILE A 284 17.90 -19.31 -12.67
N LYS A 285 18.61 -18.63 -13.54
CA LYS A 285 18.00 -17.71 -14.51
C LYS A 285 17.03 -18.55 -15.33
N SER A 286 15.76 -18.15 -15.33
CA SER A 286 14.78 -18.82 -16.16
C SER A 286 15.24 -18.78 -17.61
N GLU A 287 15.68 -19.89 -18.17
CA GLU A 287 15.96 -20.08 -19.61
C GLU A 287 14.71 -19.83 -20.49
N ARG A 288 13.57 -19.57 -19.84
CA ARG A 288 12.26 -19.33 -20.50
C ARG A 288 11.96 -17.86 -20.85
N ALA A 289 12.93 -16.95 -20.77
CA ALA A 289 12.77 -15.58 -21.26
C ALA A 289 13.41 -15.37 -22.66
N ALA A 290 13.77 -16.45 -23.35
CA ALA A 290 14.41 -16.42 -24.66
C ALA A 290 13.74 -17.39 -25.66
N ALA A 291 12.41 -17.55 -25.56
CA ALA A 291 11.64 -18.25 -26.60
C ALA A 291 10.38 -17.47 -26.99
#